data_475dbd51297484fd9022bde6349b14aa
#
_entry.id   475dbd51297484fd9022bde6349b14aa
#
_cell.length_a   1.000
_cell.length_b   1.000
_cell.length_c   1.000
_cell.angle_alpha   90.00
_cell.angle_beta   90.00
_cell.angle_gamma   90.00
#
_symmetry.space_group_name_H-M   'P 1'
#
loop_
_entity.id
_entity.type
_entity.pdbx_description
1 polymer ?
#
loop_
_entity_poly.entity_id
_entity_poly.type
_entity_poly.pdbx_seq_one_letter_code
_entity_poly.pdbx_strand_id
1 'polypeptide(L)'
;MATTIALALSGGGARGIAHLGVLAALDELGLPVGALAGASSGAIASTFYAAGFAPREVLRLLQTTSIPRLTRPVFGRQGLLGLDAVGQLLERHLGVGLRFEDLRLPLTLVATDLEAAESVYFSQGPLLLPLLGSAAVPIVYRPIEYQGRQLVDGGLLNNLPVEPLLPLGLPIVGVHCNPINREGRLPNLRRVVERTLQIALSANVATRKTQCALLLEPPALRQYRPLDFRKADELFEVGYRHTLGQEAALRALLET
;
A
#
# COMPACT_ATOMS: atom_id res chain seq x y z
N MET A 1 -19.89 -17.95 11.40
CA MET A 1 -18.71 -18.20 10.54
C MET A 1 -18.52 -17.01 9.61
N ALA A 2 -17.35 -16.41 9.61
CA ALA A 2 -17.01 -15.35 8.65
C ALA A 2 -16.90 -15.98 7.24
N THR A 3 -17.56 -15.38 6.26
CA THR A 3 -17.49 -15.85 4.86
C THR A 3 -16.37 -15.20 4.07
N THR A 4 -15.77 -14.13 4.59
CA THR A 4 -14.74 -13.32 3.94
C THR A 4 -13.74 -12.77 4.96
N ILE A 5 -12.55 -12.42 4.49
CA ILE A 5 -11.54 -11.70 5.28
C ILE A 5 -11.46 -10.23 4.86
N ALA A 6 -11.01 -9.37 5.77
CA ALA A 6 -10.63 -7.99 5.46
C ALA A 6 -9.11 -7.88 5.36
N LEU A 7 -8.59 -7.10 4.39
CA LEU A 7 -7.15 -6.93 4.18
C LEU A 7 -6.69 -5.52 4.51
N ALA A 8 -5.72 -5.38 5.42
CA ALA A 8 -4.98 -4.15 5.65
C ALA A 8 -3.61 -4.24 4.95
N LEU A 9 -3.41 -3.46 3.87
CA LEU A 9 -2.20 -3.48 3.05
C LEU A 9 -1.30 -2.29 3.39
N SER A 10 -0.10 -2.58 3.87
CA SER A 10 0.84 -1.54 4.31
C SER A 10 1.51 -0.79 3.16
N GLY A 11 2.06 0.38 3.45
CA GLY A 11 3.08 0.99 2.60
C GLY A 11 4.36 0.16 2.58
N GLY A 12 5.20 0.38 1.56
CA GLY A 12 6.46 -0.37 1.42
C GLY A 12 7.30 0.02 0.21
N GLY A 13 6.86 1.00 -0.59
CA GLY A 13 7.50 1.34 -1.86
C GLY A 13 7.53 0.14 -2.81
N ALA A 14 8.69 -0.18 -3.40
CA ALA A 14 8.83 -1.35 -4.29
C ALA A 14 8.54 -2.68 -3.58
N ARG A 15 8.84 -2.80 -2.28
CA ARG A 15 8.49 -4.01 -1.50
C ARG A 15 6.99 -4.28 -1.50
N GLY A 16 6.15 -3.25 -1.70
CA GLY A 16 4.70 -3.38 -1.82
C GLY A 16 4.24 -4.19 -3.03
N ILE A 17 5.11 -4.48 -4.01
CA ILE A 17 4.82 -5.43 -5.08
C ILE A 17 4.49 -6.83 -4.50
N ALA A 18 5.00 -7.15 -3.33
CA ALA A 18 4.64 -8.38 -2.61
C ALA A 18 3.15 -8.47 -2.27
N HIS A 19 2.42 -7.34 -2.13
CA HIS A 19 0.97 -7.37 -1.99
C HIS A 19 0.27 -8.05 -3.16
N LEU A 20 0.77 -7.82 -4.39
CA LEU A 20 0.22 -8.50 -5.57
C LEU A 20 0.43 -10.01 -5.50
N GLY A 21 1.57 -10.46 -4.97
CA GLY A 21 1.83 -11.88 -4.71
C GLY A 21 0.87 -12.46 -3.67
N VAL A 22 0.65 -11.72 -2.57
CA VAL A 22 -0.32 -12.10 -1.53
C VAL A 22 -1.72 -12.24 -2.12
N LEU A 23 -2.20 -11.23 -2.85
CA LEU A 23 -3.52 -11.22 -3.48
C LEU A 23 -3.68 -12.37 -4.48
N ALA A 24 -2.64 -12.66 -5.29
CA ALA A 24 -2.65 -13.79 -6.22
C ALA A 24 -2.74 -15.15 -5.51
N ALA A 25 -2.07 -15.30 -4.37
CA ALA A 25 -2.16 -16.52 -3.58
C ALA A 25 -3.54 -16.67 -2.91
N LEU A 26 -4.14 -15.59 -2.43
CA LEU A 26 -5.51 -15.61 -1.89
C LEU A 26 -6.53 -16.01 -2.97
N ASP A 27 -6.40 -15.47 -4.19
CA ASP A 27 -7.24 -15.86 -5.33
C ASP A 27 -7.11 -17.35 -5.65
N GLU A 28 -5.87 -17.87 -5.69
CA GLU A 28 -5.60 -19.29 -5.98
C GLU A 28 -6.14 -20.23 -4.89
N LEU A 29 -6.04 -19.82 -3.62
CA LEU A 29 -6.59 -20.56 -2.49
C LEU A 29 -8.11 -20.46 -2.39
N GLY A 30 -8.76 -19.63 -3.21
CA GLY A 30 -10.20 -19.38 -3.17
C GLY A 30 -10.65 -18.70 -1.87
N LEU A 31 -9.80 -17.87 -1.27
CA LEU A 31 -10.09 -17.17 -0.02
C LEU A 31 -10.73 -15.81 -0.32
N PRO A 32 -12.03 -15.63 -0.04
CA PRO A 32 -12.74 -14.43 -0.47
C PRO A 32 -12.38 -13.22 0.39
N VAL A 33 -12.05 -12.11 -0.30
CA VAL A 33 -11.79 -10.80 0.31
C VAL A 33 -13.09 -10.00 0.33
N GLY A 34 -13.50 -9.52 1.51
CA GLY A 34 -14.72 -8.73 1.69
C GLY A 34 -14.51 -7.22 1.74
N ALA A 35 -13.33 -6.77 2.17
CA ALA A 35 -12.98 -5.35 2.23
C ALA A 35 -11.46 -5.14 2.25
N LEU A 36 -11.02 -3.95 1.81
CA LEU A 36 -9.61 -3.58 1.78
C LEU A 36 -9.39 -2.21 2.43
N ALA A 37 -8.23 -2.08 3.07
CA ALA A 37 -7.68 -0.78 3.45
C ALA A 37 -6.20 -0.73 3.06
N GLY A 38 -5.74 0.41 2.53
CA GLY A 38 -4.38 0.51 2.01
C GLY A 38 -3.70 1.85 2.29
N ALA A 39 -2.37 1.79 2.45
CA ALA A 39 -1.48 2.95 2.54
C ALA A 39 -0.41 2.86 1.44
N SER A 40 -0.07 3.96 0.77
CA SER A 40 1.05 4.05 -0.18
C SER A 40 0.99 2.95 -1.26
N SER A 41 2.01 2.11 -1.38
CA SER A 41 2.01 0.96 -2.31
C SER A 41 0.88 -0.03 -2.04
N GLY A 42 0.45 -0.19 -0.76
CA GLY A 42 -0.73 -0.97 -0.42
C GLY A 42 -2.01 -0.32 -0.91
N ALA A 43 -2.10 1.01 -0.93
CA ALA A 43 -3.23 1.74 -1.52
C ALA A 43 -3.34 1.47 -3.03
N ILE A 44 -2.21 1.46 -3.74
CA ILE A 44 -2.17 1.15 -5.19
C ILE A 44 -2.61 -0.30 -5.44
N ALA A 45 -2.03 -1.26 -4.73
CA ALA A 45 -2.36 -2.68 -4.90
C ALA A 45 -3.83 -2.96 -4.59
N SER A 46 -4.35 -2.43 -3.47
CA SER A 46 -5.77 -2.58 -3.10
C SER A 46 -6.72 -1.92 -4.08
N THR A 47 -6.36 -0.77 -4.66
CA THR A 47 -7.19 -0.09 -5.66
C THR A 47 -7.35 -0.93 -6.93
N PHE A 48 -6.25 -1.42 -7.51
CA PHE A 48 -6.34 -2.27 -8.69
C PHE A 48 -7.11 -3.56 -8.42
N TYR A 49 -6.88 -4.18 -7.27
CA TYR A 49 -7.60 -5.40 -6.89
C TYR A 49 -9.09 -5.14 -6.68
N ALA A 50 -9.45 -4.07 -5.96
CA ALA A 50 -10.84 -3.68 -5.75
C ALA A 50 -11.54 -3.29 -7.07
N ALA A 51 -10.82 -2.76 -8.05
CA ALA A 51 -11.31 -2.49 -9.40
C ALA A 51 -11.48 -3.77 -10.25
N GLY A 52 -10.98 -4.93 -9.77
CA GLY A 52 -11.16 -6.24 -10.41
C GLY A 52 -10.02 -6.65 -11.35
N PHE A 53 -8.86 -6.02 -11.26
CA PHE A 53 -7.66 -6.44 -11.99
C PHE A 53 -7.03 -7.67 -11.34
N ALA A 54 -6.62 -8.63 -12.16
CA ALA A 54 -5.85 -9.76 -11.67
C ALA A 54 -4.46 -9.29 -11.17
N PRO A 55 -3.96 -9.76 -10.01
CA PRO A 55 -2.69 -9.30 -9.46
C PRO A 55 -1.49 -9.46 -10.41
N ARG A 56 -1.46 -10.53 -11.20
CA ARG A 56 -0.41 -10.76 -12.22
C ARG A 56 -0.50 -9.78 -13.40
N GLU A 57 -1.68 -9.28 -13.71
CA GLU A 57 -1.87 -8.23 -14.72
C GLU A 57 -1.27 -6.91 -14.22
N VAL A 58 -1.54 -6.54 -12.97
CA VAL A 58 -0.96 -5.34 -12.34
C VAL A 58 0.56 -5.44 -12.26
N LEU A 59 1.12 -6.62 -11.96
CA LEU A 59 2.57 -6.85 -12.00
C LEU A 59 3.14 -6.52 -13.38
N ARG A 60 2.52 -7.02 -14.46
CA ARG A 60 2.95 -6.72 -15.84
C ARG A 60 2.88 -5.23 -16.17
N LEU A 61 1.84 -4.52 -15.71
CA LEU A 61 1.74 -3.08 -15.86
C LEU A 61 2.90 -2.35 -15.18
N LEU A 62 3.26 -2.74 -13.96
CA LEU A 62 4.39 -2.16 -13.24
C LEU A 62 5.74 -2.42 -13.92
N GLN A 63 5.94 -3.60 -14.50
CA GLN A 63 7.17 -3.97 -15.22
C GLN A 63 7.36 -3.19 -16.52
N THR A 64 6.27 -2.94 -17.24
CA THR A 64 6.29 -2.17 -18.50
C THR A 64 6.37 -0.66 -18.26
N THR A 65 6.13 -0.22 -17.02
CA THR A 65 6.08 1.18 -16.64
C THR A 65 7.39 1.64 -16.03
N SER A 66 8.03 2.63 -16.62
CA SER A 66 9.22 3.25 -16.03
C SER A 66 8.81 4.32 -15.02
N ILE A 67 8.56 3.94 -13.76
CA ILE A 67 8.17 4.86 -12.67
C ILE A 67 9.10 6.09 -12.57
N PRO A 68 10.45 5.98 -12.67
CA PRO A 68 11.32 7.14 -12.65
C PRO A 68 11.07 8.14 -13.80
N ARG A 69 10.54 7.67 -14.94
CA ARG A 69 10.21 8.54 -16.08
C ARG A 69 8.86 9.25 -15.92
N LEU A 70 8.01 8.76 -15.03
CA LEU A 70 6.70 9.35 -14.74
C LEU A 70 6.80 10.47 -13.69
N THR A 71 7.90 10.53 -12.95
CA THR A 71 8.11 11.55 -11.93
C THR A 71 8.97 12.68 -12.50
N ARG A 72 8.39 13.86 -12.70
CA ARG A 72 9.08 15.03 -13.27
C ARG A 72 9.52 15.98 -12.16
N PRO A 73 10.72 16.61 -12.28
CA PRO A 73 11.10 17.69 -11.40
C PRO A 73 10.06 18.81 -11.45
N VAL A 74 9.63 19.28 -10.28
CA VAL A 74 8.73 20.43 -10.16
C VAL A 74 9.52 21.58 -9.54
N PHE A 75 9.61 22.69 -10.26
CA PHE A 75 10.20 23.92 -9.72
C PHE A 75 9.21 24.54 -8.72
N GLY A 76 9.45 24.37 -7.42
CA GLY A 76 8.59 24.90 -6.38
C GLY A 76 9.07 24.55 -4.96
N ARG A 77 8.43 25.16 -3.96
CA ARG A 77 8.88 25.17 -2.55
C ARG A 77 8.56 23.90 -1.75
N GLN A 78 7.74 22.95 -2.24
CA GLN A 78 7.13 21.92 -1.39
C GLN A 78 7.45 20.46 -1.75
N GLY A 79 8.33 20.20 -2.71
CA GLY A 79 8.71 18.83 -3.11
C GLY A 79 9.52 18.81 -4.39
N LEU A 80 10.23 17.70 -4.63
CA LEU A 80 11.15 17.56 -5.77
C LEU A 80 10.46 17.11 -7.05
N LEU A 81 9.40 16.27 -6.92
CA LEU A 81 8.77 15.59 -8.05
C LEU A 81 7.23 15.73 -8.01
N GLY A 82 6.60 15.80 -9.18
CA GLY A 82 5.15 15.75 -9.33
C GLY A 82 4.66 14.32 -9.62
N LEU A 83 3.40 14.05 -9.29
CA LEU A 83 2.72 12.78 -9.56
C LEU A 83 1.71 12.85 -10.72
N ASP A 84 1.69 13.95 -11.48
CA ASP A 84 0.70 14.17 -12.56
C ASP A 84 0.72 13.04 -13.62
N ALA A 85 1.92 12.62 -14.04
CA ALA A 85 2.04 11.55 -15.01
C ALA A 85 1.70 10.16 -14.42
N VAL A 86 1.87 9.98 -13.12
CA VAL A 86 1.39 8.79 -12.40
C VAL A 86 -0.13 8.81 -12.38
N GLY A 87 -0.75 9.95 -12.09
CA GLY A 87 -2.21 10.13 -12.14
C GLY A 87 -2.77 9.78 -13.51
N GLN A 88 -2.20 10.31 -14.60
CA GLN A 88 -2.61 10.00 -15.96
C GLN A 88 -2.46 8.51 -16.32
N LEU A 89 -1.43 7.85 -15.79
CA LEU A 89 -1.25 6.41 -15.97
C LEU A 89 -2.36 5.63 -15.26
N LEU A 90 -2.65 5.99 -14.01
CA LEU A 90 -3.72 5.36 -13.22
C LEU A 90 -5.08 5.54 -13.91
N GLU A 91 -5.42 6.74 -14.39
CA GLU A 91 -6.66 7.00 -15.13
C GLU A 91 -6.77 6.19 -16.42
N ARG A 92 -5.67 5.98 -17.14
CA ARG A 92 -5.67 5.16 -18.36
C ARG A 92 -6.05 3.71 -18.10
N HIS A 93 -5.67 3.16 -16.96
CA HIS A 93 -5.93 1.75 -16.63
C HIS A 93 -7.19 1.57 -15.80
N LEU A 94 -7.46 2.46 -14.86
CA LEU A 94 -8.59 2.38 -13.93
C LEU A 94 -9.87 3.04 -14.49
N GLY A 95 -9.71 3.95 -15.45
CA GLY A 95 -10.79 4.78 -15.98
C GLY A 95 -10.74 6.21 -15.43
N VAL A 96 -11.05 7.18 -16.30
CA VAL A 96 -11.13 8.59 -15.94
C VAL A 96 -12.33 8.81 -15.03
N GLY A 97 -12.14 9.51 -13.92
CA GLY A 97 -13.21 9.85 -13.00
C GLY A 97 -13.70 8.70 -12.11
N LEU A 98 -12.94 7.58 -12.02
CA LEU A 98 -13.28 6.46 -11.15
C LEU A 98 -13.53 6.92 -9.71
N ARG A 99 -14.59 6.40 -9.10
CA ARG A 99 -15.01 6.67 -7.73
C ARG A 99 -14.85 5.42 -6.86
N PHE A 100 -14.82 5.58 -5.56
CA PHE A 100 -14.82 4.44 -4.62
C PHE A 100 -16.06 3.56 -4.80
N GLU A 101 -17.21 4.16 -5.10
CA GLU A 101 -18.49 3.48 -5.29
C GLU A 101 -18.53 2.60 -6.54
N ASP A 102 -17.63 2.81 -7.51
CA ASP A 102 -17.53 2.04 -8.76
C ASP A 102 -16.70 0.75 -8.59
N LEU A 103 -16.03 0.60 -7.43
CA LEU A 103 -15.17 -0.55 -7.16
C LEU A 103 -16.00 -1.80 -6.85
N ARG A 104 -15.46 -2.98 -7.18
CA ARG A 104 -16.11 -4.28 -6.90
C ARG A 104 -16.08 -4.65 -5.42
N LEU A 105 -15.11 -4.12 -4.68
CA LEU A 105 -14.92 -4.36 -3.26
C LEU A 105 -14.84 -3.04 -2.50
N PRO A 106 -15.39 -2.96 -1.28
CA PRO A 106 -15.21 -1.84 -0.39
C PRO A 106 -13.71 -1.56 -0.16
N LEU A 107 -13.31 -0.31 -0.37
CA LEU A 107 -11.93 0.13 -0.22
C LEU A 107 -11.86 1.38 0.65
N THR A 108 -10.92 1.40 1.60
CA THR A 108 -10.52 2.61 2.31
C THR A 108 -9.05 2.93 2.04
N LEU A 109 -8.76 4.13 1.61
CA LEU A 109 -7.38 4.63 1.47
C LEU A 109 -7.06 5.57 2.64
N VAL A 110 -5.83 5.48 3.16
CA VAL A 110 -5.34 6.41 4.17
C VAL A 110 -4.29 7.34 3.58
N ALA A 111 -4.41 8.62 3.88
CA ALA A 111 -3.38 9.62 3.65
C ALA A 111 -3.08 10.36 4.97
N THR A 112 -1.99 11.12 5.01
CA THR A 112 -1.67 12.03 6.11
C THR A 112 -1.97 13.45 5.68
N ASP A 113 -2.77 14.16 6.46
CA ASP A 113 -2.94 15.61 6.35
C ASP A 113 -1.78 16.31 7.07
N LEU A 114 -0.96 17.03 6.32
CA LEU A 114 0.22 17.71 6.88
C LEU A 114 -0.14 18.90 7.78
N GLU A 115 -1.24 19.59 7.50
CA GLU A 115 -1.63 20.78 8.26
C GLU A 115 -2.26 20.40 9.59
N ALA A 116 -3.14 19.39 9.57
CA ALA A 116 -3.80 18.90 10.78
C ALA A 116 -2.97 17.90 11.59
N ALA A 117 -1.88 17.35 11.01
CA ALA A 117 -1.05 16.29 11.57
C ALA A 117 -1.87 15.04 11.97
N GLU A 118 -2.81 14.64 11.11
CA GLU A 118 -3.71 13.51 11.36
C GLU A 118 -3.79 12.55 10.15
N SER A 119 -4.20 11.30 10.42
CA SER A 119 -4.57 10.34 9.38
C SER A 119 -5.95 10.65 8.85
N VAL A 120 -6.10 10.73 7.54
CA VAL A 120 -7.39 10.93 6.86
C VAL A 120 -7.73 9.69 6.06
N TYR A 121 -8.98 9.23 6.19
CA TYR A 121 -9.47 8.03 5.51
C TYR A 121 -10.48 8.41 4.44
N PHE A 122 -10.32 7.83 3.25
CA PHE A 122 -11.17 8.04 2.10
C PHE A 122 -11.77 6.72 1.65
N SER A 123 -13.11 6.65 1.60
CA SER A 123 -13.85 5.46 1.16
C SER A 123 -15.03 5.79 0.25
N GLN A 124 -15.16 7.07 -0.16
CA GLN A 124 -16.24 7.55 -1.02
C GLN A 124 -15.77 8.73 -1.88
N GLY A 125 -16.48 8.97 -2.97
CA GLY A 125 -16.19 10.06 -3.89
C GLY A 125 -15.08 9.77 -4.89
N PRO A 126 -14.47 10.79 -5.51
CA PRO A 126 -13.41 10.63 -6.50
C PRO A 126 -12.18 9.95 -5.88
N LEU A 127 -11.64 8.91 -6.56
CA LEU A 127 -10.60 8.04 -6.00
C LEU A 127 -9.19 8.54 -6.28
N LEU A 128 -8.95 9.20 -7.42
CA LEU A 128 -7.59 9.49 -7.91
C LEU A 128 -6.76 10.34 -6.96
N LEU A 129 -7.27 11.48 -6.50
CA LEU A 129 -6.49 12.40 -5.64
C LEU A 129 -6.21 11.80 -4.26
N PRO A 130 -7.16 11.13 -3.57
CA PRO A 130 -6.86 10.34 -2.39
C PRO A 130 -5.78 9.27 -2.59
N LEU A 131 -5.81 8.55 -3.74
CA LEU A 131 -4.80 7.54 -4.06
C LEU A 131 -3.41 8.16 -4.25
N LEU A 132 -3.32 9.26 -5.01
CA LEU A 132 -2.07 10.00 -5.20
C LEU A 132 -1.56 10.58 -3.87
N GLY A 133 -2.44 11.14 -3.04
CA GLY A 133 -2.11 11.63 -1.69
C GLY A 133 -1.54 10.52 -0.82
N SER A 134 -2.19 9.35 -0.80
CA SER A 134 -1.71 8.17 -0.08
C SER A 134 -0.32 7.70 -0.51
N ALA A 135 0.07 7.97 -1.76
CA ALA A 135 1.36 7.56 -2.33
C ALA A 135 2.40 8.71 -2.42
N ALA A 136 2.05 9.91 -1.98
CA ALA A 136 2.93 11.10 -2.04
C ALA A 136 3.95 11.10 -0.91
N VAL A 137 5.04 10.33 -1.06
CA VAL A 137 6.11 10.22 -0.05
C VAL A 137 6.70 11.62 0.24
N PRO A 138 6.70 12.11 1.49
CA PRO A 138 7.24 13.41 1.86
C PRO A 138 8.69 13.59 1.42
N ILE A 139 9.07 14.84 1.09
CA ILE A 139 10.40 15.22 0.57
C ILE A 139 10.60 14.77 -0.88
N VAL A 140 10.11 13.59 -1.27
CA VAL A 140 10.22 13.08 -2.65
C VAL A 140 9.18 13.72 -3.55
N TYR A 141 7.93 13.68 -3.14
CA TYR A 141 6.82 14.21 -3.93
C TYR A 141 6.21 15.45 -3.29
N ARG A 142 5.64 16.31 -4.15
CA ARG A 142 4.80 17.43 -3.72
C ARG A 142 3.53 16.89 -3.04
N PRO A 143 3.08 17.48 -1.92
CA PRO A 143 1.78 17.18 -1.34
C PRO A 143 0.65 17.32 -2.37
N ILE A 144 -0.37 16.51 -2.25
CA ILE A 144 -1.57 16.56 -3.10
C ILE A 144 -2.62 17.42 -2.40
N GLU A 145 -3.03 18.49 -3.06
CA GLU A 145 -4.13 19.33 -2.55
C GLU A 145 -5.47 18.66 -2.86
N TYR A 146 -6.25 18.38 -1.82
CA TYR A 146 -7.57 17.78 -1.95
C TYR A 146 -8.48 18.21 -0.79
N GLN A 147 -9.65 18.76 -1.12
CA GLN A 147 -10.67 19.23 -0.15
C GLN A 147 -10.09 20.18 0.92
N GLY A 148 -9.23 21.13 0.52
CA GLY A 148 -8.60 22.08 1.43
C GLY A 148 -7.52 21.50 2.34
N ARG A 149 -7.00 20.30 2.06
CA ARG A 149 -5.96 19.60 2.81
C ARG A 149 -4.70 19.42 1.97
N GLN A 150 -3.55 19.35 2.61
CA GLN A 150 -2.28 18.97 1.99
C GLN A 150 -1.96 17.50 2.33
N LEU A 151 -2.29 16.60 1.42
CA LEU A 151 -2.16 15.16 1.63
C LEU A 151 -0.76 14.66 1.23
N VAL A 152 -0.18 13.84 2.10
CA VAL A 152 1.03 13.07 1.84
C VAL A 152 0.82 11.60 2.21
N ASP A 153 1.85 10.78 1.96
CA ASP A 153 1.83 9.33 2.17
C ASP A 153 1.22 8.95 3.52
N GLY A 154 0.18 8.12 3.46
CA GLY A 154 -0.56 7.68 4.63
C GLY A 154 0.31 6.89 5.61
N GLY A 155 1.35 6.23 5.11
CA GLY A 155 2.28 5.50 5.94
C GLY A 155 2.99 6.37 6.99
N LEU A 156 3.06 7.69 6.79
CA LEU A 156 3.69 8.58 7.77
C LEU A 156 3.06 8.46 9.17
N LEU A 157 1.74 8.38 9.27
CA LEU A 157 1.02 8.24 10.54
C LEU A 157 0.33 6.87 10.69
N ASN A 158 -0.06 6.23 9.58
CA ASN A 158 -0.73 4.92 9.59
C ASN A 158 -0.27 4.04 8.43
N ASN A 159 0.82 3.32 8.65
CA ASN A 159 1.39 2.44 7.61
C ASN A 159 0.72 1.06 7.49
N LEU A 160 -0.22 0.72 8.36
CA LEU A 160 -1.03 -0.52 8.29
C LEU A 160 -2.46 -0.19 8.74
N PRO A 161 -3.34 0.28 7.82
CA PRO A 161 -4.63 0.85 8.18
C PRO A 161 -5.66 -0.22 8.56
N VAL A 162 -5.65 -0.66 9.81
CA VAL A 162 -6.61 -1.64 10.36
C VAL A 162 -7.88 -0.98 10.86
N GLU A 163 -7.81 0.27 11.32
CA GLU A 163 -8.90 0.98 11.99
C GLU A 163 -10.19 1.05 11.15
N PRO A 164 -10.16 1.32 9.83
CA PRO A 164 -11.38 1.37 9.03
C PRO A 164 -12.02 -0.01 8.82
N LEU A 165 -11.30 -1.10 9.09
CA LEU A 165 -11.79 -2.47 8.93
C LEU A 165 -12.40 -3.04 10.22
N LEU A 166 -12.04 -2.51 11.39
CA LEU A 166 -12.53 -2.99 12.68
C LEU A 166 -14.07 -3.01 12.80
N PRO A 167 -14.79 -1.96 12.33
CA PRO A 167 -16.25 -1.92 12.45
C PRO A 167 -16.97 -2.99 11.61
N LEU A 168 -16.28 -3.63 10.65
CA LEU A 168 -16.87 -4.64 9.77
C LEU A 168 -17.06 -5.98 10.45
N GLY A 169 -16.41 -6.22 11.59
CA GLY A 169 -16.47 -7.51 12.30
C GLY A 169 -15.89 -8.69 11.55
N LEU A 170 -15.11 -8.45 10.47
CA LEU A 170 -14.42 -9.46 9.68
C LEU A 170 -13.04 -9.77 10.27
N PRO A 171 -12.53 -11.01 10.15
CA PRO A 171 -11.15 -11.30 10.47
C PRO A 171 -10.20 -10.42 9.62
N ILE A 172 -9.35 -9.64 10.27
CA ILE A 172 -8.42 -8.75 9.57
C ILE A 172 -7.10 -9.48 9.34
N VAL A 173 -6.70 -9.62 8.08
CA VAL A 173 -5.37 -10.06 7.69
C VAL A 173 -4.52 -8.83 7.36
N GLY A 174 -3.55 -8.56 8.22
CA GLY A 174 -2.55 -7.50 7.98
C GLY A 174 -1.46 -8.00 7.05
N VAL A 175 -1.14 -7.25 5.99
CA VAL A 175 -0.01 -7.53 5.09
C VAL A 175 1.02 -6.42 5.25
N HIS A 176 2.15 -6.73 5.89
CA HIS A 176 3.20 -5.77 6.17
C HIS A 176 4.44 -6.03 5.32
N CYS A 177 4.69 -5.15 4.34
CA CYS A 177 5.78 -5.30 3.37
C CYS A 177 7.05 -4.51 3.73
N ASN A 178 7.10 -3.88 4.90
CA ASN A 178 8.21 -3.01 5.26
C ASN A 178 8.91 -3.42 6.58
N PRO A 179 9.30 -4.71 6.75
CA PRO A 179 10.02 -5.14 7.94
C PRO A 179 11.36 -4.42 8.04
N ILE A 180 11.70 -3.92 9.25
CA ILE A 180 12.95 -3.20 9.51
C ILE A 180 14.07 -4.16 9.86
N ASN A 181 15.27 -3.89 9.31
CA ASN A 181 16.53 -4.50 9.72
C ASN A 181 17.36 -3.54 10.55
N ARG A 182 18.28 -4.09 11.32
CA ARG A 182 19.42 -3.33 11.81
C ARG A 182 20.31 -2.98 10.62
N GLU A 183 20.60 -1.69 10.43
CA GLU A 183 21.56 -1.22 9.42
C GLU A 183 22.85 -0.78 10.08
N GLY A 184 23.97 -0.91 9.34
CA GLY A 184 25.26 -0.38 9.74
C GLY A 184 25.34 1.15 9.59
N ARG A 185 26.56 1.69 9.49
CA ARG A 185 26.78 3.13 9.32
C ARG A 185 26.13 3.66 8.04
N LEU A 186 25.39 4.76 8.17
CA LEU A 186 24.72 5.42 7.05
C LEU A 186 25.71 6.36 6.33
N PRO A 187 25.98 6.15 5.03
CA PRO A 187 27.11 6.81 4.36
C PRO A 187 26.83 8.27 3.96
N ASN A 188 25.58 8.69 3.85
CA ASN A 188 25.23 10.03 3.36
C ASN A 188 23.85 10.47 3.85
N LEU A 189 23.55 11.77 3.70
CA LEU A 189 22.30 12.40 4.11
C LEU A 189 21.05 11.71 3.54
N ARG A 190 21.09 11.34 2.26
CA ARG A 190 19.97 10.63 1.62
C ARG A 190 19.63 9.34 2.38
N ARG A 191 20.64 8.53 2.74
CA ARG A 191 20.43 7.28 3.50
C ARG A 191 19.93 7.56 4.92
N VAL A 192 20.36 8.66 5.54
CA VAL A 192 19.84 9.08 6.86
C VAL A 192 18.35 9.41 6.74
N VAL A 193 17.95 10.21 5.76
CA VAL A 193 16.55 10.58 5.53
C VAL A 193 15.69 9.33 5.23
N GLU A 194 16.12 8.48 4.29
CA GLU A 194 15.43 7.22 3.98
C GLU A 194 15.24 6.36 5.24
N ARG A 195 16.27 6.25 6.07
CA ARG A 195 16.22 5.45 7.30
C ARG A 195 15.32 6.07 8.36
N THR A 196 15.35 7.38 8.52
CA THR A 196 14.48 8.11 9.46
C THR A 196 13.01 7.89 9.10
N LEU A 197 12.65 8.01 7.82
CA LEU A 197 11.30 7.71 7.34
C LEU A 197 10.91 6.25 7.60
N GLN A 198 11.79 5.29 7.31
CA GLN A 198 11.52 3.88 7.58
C GLN A 198 11.25 3.61 9.06
N ILE A 199 12.02 4.24 9.97
CA ILE A 199 11.81 4.09 11.41
C ILE A 199 10.46 4.66 11.82
N ALA A 200 10.10 5.86 11.34
CA ALA A 200 8.81 6.49 11.62
C ALA A 200 7.65 5.62 11.12
N LEU A 201 7.71 5.13 9.88
CA LEU A 201 6.72 4.22 9.29
C LEU A 201 6.56 2.92 10.08
N SER A 202 7.65 2.37 10.62
CA SER A 202 7.61 1.12 11.39
C SER A 202 7.08 1.33 12.81
N ALA A 203 7.38 2.46 13.44
CA ALA A 203 6.95 2.75 14.80
C ALA A 203 5.42 2.76 14.93
N ASN A 204 4.72 3.27 13.91
CA ASN A 204 3.25 3.36 13.93
C ASN A 204 2.53 2.04 13.61
N VAL A 205 3.24 0.99 13.20
CA VAL A 205 2.65 -0.32 12.86
C VAL A 205 2.54 -1.25 14.06
N ALA A 206 3.38 -1.08 15.08
CA ALA A 206 3.53 -2.06 16.16
C ALA A 206 2.21 -2.41 16.86
N THR A 207 1.41 -1.41 17.24
CA THR A 207 0.10 -1.60 17.89
C THR A 207 -0.95 -2.16 16.93
N ARG A 208 -0.86 -1.82 15.64
CA ARG A 208 -1.81 -2.27 14.61
C ARG A 208 -1.64 -3.74 14.26
N LYS A 209 -0.42 -4.24 14.30
CA LYS A 209 -0.13 -5.68 14.12
C LYS A 209 -0.89 -6.55 15.12
N THR A 210 -1.07 -6.09 16.35
CA THR A 210 -1.79 -6.84 17.39
C THR A 210 -3.32 -6.86 17.19
N GLN A 211 -3.84 -6.02 16.30
CA GLN A 211 -5.26 -5.96 15.95
C GLN A 211 -5.60 -6.85 14.74
N CYS A 212 -4.60 -7.43 14.09
CA CYS A 212 -4.80 -8.38 13.01
C CYS A 212 -5.04 -9.79 13.58
N ALA A 213 -6.04 -10.49 13.03
CA ALA A 213 -6.25 -11.91 13.31
C ALA A 213 -5.09 -12.76 12.76
N LEU A 214 -4.48 -12.32 11.64
CA LEU A 214 -3.27 -12.90 11.07
C LEU A 214 -2.41 -11.79 10.48
N LEU A 215 -1.08 -11.89 10.66
CA LEU A 215 -0.12 -10.99 10.05
C LEU A 215 0.74 -11.73 9.01
N LEU A 216 0.66 -11.31 7.76
CA LEU A 216 1.55 -11.73 6.69
C LEU A 216 2.70 -10.71 6.58
N GLU A 217 3.87 -11.08 7.12
CA GLU A 217 5.10 -10.28 7.08
C GLU A 217 6.25 -11.12 6.55
N PRO A 218 6.41 -11.25 5.21
CA PRO A 218 7.44 -12.09 4.63
C PRO A 218 8.85 -11.64 5.06
N PRO A 219 9.61 -12.46 5.83
CA PRO A 219 10.93 -12.04 6.33
C PRO A 219 11.94 -11.75 5.23
N ALA A 220 11.79 -12.41 4.08
CA ALA A 220 12.67 -12.23 2.91
C ALA A 220 12.64 -10.80 2.35
N LEU A 221 11.57 -10.03 2.57
CA LEU A 221 11.47 -8.63 2.14
C LEU A 221 12.55 -7.73 2.76
N ARG A 222 13.15 -8.15 3.87
CA ARG A 222 14.26 -7.44 4.50
C ARG A 222 15.49 -7.28 3.59
N GLN A 223 15.68 -8.18 2.62
CA GLN A 223 16.83 -8.18 1.71
C GLN A 223 16.68 -7.17 0.56
N TYR A 224 15.47 -6.65 0.33
CA TYR A 224 15.18 -5.75 -0.78
C TYR A 224 15.18 -4.29 -0.34
N ARG A 225 15.61 -3.40 -1.24
CA ARG A 225 15.54 -1.96 -0.99
C ARG A 225 14.14 -1.43 -1.31
N PRO A 226 13.60 -0.47 -0.53
CA PRO A 226 12.24 0.06 -0.73
C PRO A 226 11.99 0.77 -2.08
N LEU A 227 13.04 1.14 -2.81
CA LEU A 227 12.95 1.82 -4.10
C LEU A 227 13.52 1.02 -5.28
N ASP A 228 13.78 -0.27 -5.12
CA ASP A 228 14.31 -1.12 -6.21
C ASP A 228 13.19 -1.89 -6.93
N PHE A 229 12.54 -1.21 -7.86
CA PHE A 229 11.46 -1.78 -8.69
C PHE A 229 11.94 -2.81 -9.72
N ARG A 230 13.27 -2.95 -9.94
CA ARG A 230 13.83 -3.94 -10.88
C ARG A 230 13.65 -5.37 -10.41
N LYS A 231 13.33 -5.56 -9.13
CA LYS A 231 13.11 -6.85 -8.49
C LYS A 231 11.63 -7.23 -8.37
N ALA A 232 10.79 -6.75 -9.32
CA ALA A 232 9.34 -6.90 -9.24
C ALA A 232 8.91 -8.37 -9.18
N ASP A 233 9.47 -9.25 -10.02
CA ASP A 233 9.14 -10.68 -10.02
C ASP A 233 9.53 -11.36 -8.70
N GLU A 234 10.74 -11.06 -8.20
CA GLU A 234 11.21 -11.63 -6.94
C GLU A 234 10.33 -11.20 -5.77
N LEU A 235 9.94 -9.90 -5.73
CA LEU A 235 9.07 -9.34 -4.69
C LEU A 235 7.67 -9.96 -4.74
N PHE A 236 7.12 -10.13 -5.92
CA PHE A 236 5.85 -10.83 -6.11
C PHE A 236 5.92 -12.27 -5.57
N GLU A 237 6.93 -13.02 -5.99
CA GLU A 237 7.12 -14.41 -5.56
C GLU A 237 7.32 -14.55 -4.04
N VAL A 238 8.00 -13.59 -3.40
CA VAL A 238 8.15 -13.55 -1.94
C VAL A 238 6.78 -13.45 -1.26
N GLY A 239 5.91 -12.54 -1.69
CA GLY A 239 4.56 -12.41 -1.16
C GLY A 239 3.72 -13.65 -1.42
N TYR A 240 3.73 -14.15 -2.64
CA TYR A 240 2.95 -15.30 -3.08
C TYR A 240 3.29 -16.57 -2.28
N ARG A 241 4.57 -16.97 -2.25
CA ARG A 241 5.00 -18.19 -1.53
C ARG A 241 4.79 -18.08 -0.03
N HIS A 242 5.02 -16.90 0.55
CA HIS A 242 4.76 -16.70 1.97
C HIS A 242 3.30 -16.93 2.31
N THR A 243 2.38 -16.43 1.49
CA THR A 243 0.93 -16.57 1.69
C THR A 243 0.48 -18.02 1.52
N LEU A 244 0.95 -18.73 0.50
CA LEU A 244 0.67 -20.17 0.34
C LEU A 244 1.14 -20.97 1.56
N GLY A 245 2.29 -20.62 2.13
CA GLY A 245 2.78 -21.25 3.36
C GLY A 245 1.94 -20.96 4.62
N GLN A 246 0.98 -20.03 4.54
CA GLN A 246 0.04 -19.69 5.62
C GLN A 246 -1.40 -20.20 5.36
N GLU A 247 -1.61 -21.07 4.36
CA GLU A 247 -2.94 -21.53 3.94
C GLU A 247 -3.78 -22.04 5.11
N ALA A 248 -3.23 -22.92 5.96
CA ALA A 248 -3.96 -23.48 7.09
C ALA A 248 -4.45 -22.39 8.07
N ALA A 249 -3.59 -21.43 8.39
CA ALA A 249 -3.95 -20.33 9.27
C ALA A 249 -5.01 -19.40 8.64
N LEU A 250 -4.91 -19.14 7.33
CA LEU A 250 -5.88 -18.33 6.59
C LEU A 250 -7.26 -19.01 6.53
N ARG A 251 -7.32 -20.31 6.26
CA ARG A 251 -8.58 -21.07 6.23
C ARG A 251 -9.26 -21.11 7.59
N ALA A 252 -8.49 -21.27 8.67
CA ALA A 252 -9.02 -21.27 10.04
C ALA A 252 -9.74 -19.96 10.41
N LEU A 253 -9.40 -18.81 9.78
CA LEU A 253 -10.10 -17.55 9.98
C LEU A 253 -11.54 -17.55 9.45
N LEU A 254 -11.86 -18.42 8.49
CA LEU A 254 -13.20 -18.51 7.89
C LEU A 254 -14.08 -19.55 8.60
N GLU A 255 -13.49 -20.37 9.46
CA GLU A 255 -14.20 -21.41 10.22
C GLU A 255 -14.70 -20.89 11.59
N THR A 256 -14.20 -19.71 12.03
CA THR A 256 -14.59 -19.04 13.27
C THR A 256 -15.76 -18.10 13.04
#